data_f56109aef7d12eea1457de3f819f4fff
#
_entry.id   f56109aef7d12eea1457de3f819f4fff
#
_cell.length_a   1.000
_cell.length_b   1.000
_cell.length_c   1.000
_cell.angle_alpha   90.00
_cell.angle_beta   90.00
_cell.angle_gamma   90.00
#
_symmetry.space_group_name_H-M   'P 1'
#
loop_
_entity.id
_entity.type
_entity.pdbx_description
1 polymer ?
#
loop_
_entity_poly.entity_id
_entity_poly.type
_entity_poly.pdbx_seq_one_letter_code
_entity_poly.pdbx_strand_id
1 'polypeptide(L)'
;MKSMHRGISTMRNFAVCVFTVILWLGCAVAKADTVLDWNEIAVNTAIANGQSPFAQARFAAIAQLAVFEAVNSITGDYQPYLGTIQAPRGASVDAAAIQAAYRVLSTYFPKSVTTLDTQRANSLAAIADGQAKQDGIKTGDDAGKAMIKLRTDDGSSPAQFKTPGAPLAGEWEATPSCPTVGGVQVGAFFHWQHVMPFGIASAEAFLLDPPPALKSSEYAKAYNEVKTVGSHNSTERSQDRSNVATFYAASSPTQVFNQAARQIAQAQGRSISENARALALINMAISDAAVAAFGTKYHYATWRPETAVHNADVDDNARTDQDSSWEPLIVAPCFPAYPSNHGSLSGGGAEVLRRVYGEGGHAITITNPAFPTLVYHYTNFNQILADISDARVYG
;
A
#
# COMPACT_ATOMS: atom_id res chain seq x y z
N MET A 1 -65.55 75.44 -37.95
CA MET A 1 -65.02 75.16 -39.30
C MET A 1 -63.70 74.38 -39.14
N LYS A 2 -63.63 73.28 -39.84
CA LYS A 2 -62.41 72.48 -40.19
C LYS A 2 -61.78 71.68 -39.05
N SER A 3 -61.46 70.48 -39.17
CA SER A 3 -61.48 69.42 -40.17
C SER A 3 -60.80 68.26 -39.48
N MET A 4 -61.47 67.08 -39.41
CA MET A 4 -60.93 65.79 -38.97
C MET A 4 -59.84 65.35 -39.94
N HIS A 5 -58.72 64.81 -39.40
CA HIS A 5 -57.96 63.82 -40.10
C HIS A 5 -57.58 62.71 -39.15
N ARG A 6 -58.05 61.49 -39.47
CA ARG A 6 -57.75 60.23 -38.86
C ARG A 6 -56.37 59.75 -39.28
N GLY A 7 -55.47 59.46 -38.36
CA GLY A 7 -54.25 58.74 -38.60
C GLY A 7 -54.38 57.27 -38.14
N ILE A 8 -54.22 56.33 -39.02
CA ILE A 8 -54.29 54.92 -38.82
C ILE A 8 -52.93 54.47 -38.23
N SER A 9 -53.02 53.92 -37.00
CA SER A 9 -51.84 53.31 -36.36
C SER A 9 -51.75 51.83 -36.77
N THR A 10 -50.73 51.48 -37.53
CA THR A 10 -50.35 50.11 -37.86
C THR A 10 -49.56 49.50 -36.71
N MET A 11 -50.19 48.56 -35.97
CA MET A 11 -49.48 47.69 -35.00
C MET A 11 -48.59 46.72 -35.77
N ARG A 12 -47.25 46.83 -35.60
CA ARG A 12 -46.27 45.83 -36.01
C ARG A 12 -46.13 44.84 -34.87
N ASN A 13 -46.63 43.63 -35.07
CA ASN A 13 -46.34 42.49 -34.20
C ASN A 13 -44.89 42.08 -34.34
N PHE A 14 -44.06 42.28 -33.29
CA PHE A 14 -42.76 41.68 -33.15
C PHE A 14 -42.96 40.29 -32.50
N ALA A 15 -42.80 39.24 -33.28
CA ALA A 15 -42.72 37.86 -32.75
C ALA A 15 -41.28 37.70 -32.20
N VAL A 16 -41.18 37.63 -30.89
CA VAL A 16 -39.92 37.25 -30.19
C VAL A 16 -39.82 35.73 -30.20
N CYS A 17 -38.99 35.18 -31.07
CA CYS A 17 -38.60 33.77 -31.01
C CYS A 17 -37.60 33.56 -29.83
N VAL A 18 -38.11 33.02 -28.73
CA VAL A 18 -37.27 32.56 -27.63
C VAL A 18 -36.69 31.21 -28.04
N PHE A 19 -35.43 31.18 -28.46
CA PHE A 19 -34.66 29.95 -28.64
C PHE A 19 -34.24 29.44 -27.25
N THR A 20 -34.94 28.43 -26.74
CA THR A 20 -34.54 27.72 -25.54
C THR A 20 -33.39 26.76 -25.92
N VAL A 21 -32.15 27.18 -25.62
CA VAL A 21 -30.98 26.29 -25.70
C VAL A 21 -31.04 25.38 -24.52
N ILE A 22 -31.50 24.13 -24.73
CA ILE A 22 -31.40 23.05 -23.73
C ILE A 22 -29.93 22.61 -23.73
N LEU A 23 -29.15 23.10 -22.77
CA LEU A 23 -27.84 22.54 -22.45
C LEU A 23 -28.08 21.13 -21.86
N TRP A 24 -27.86 20.12 -22.66
CA TRP A 24 -27.65 18.76 -22.15
C TRP A 24 -26.31 18.74 -21.40
N LEU A 25 -26.35 19.00 -20.09
CA LEU A 25 -25.30 18.55 -19.19
C LEU A 25 -25.35 17.03 -19.17
N GLY A 26 -24.65 16.41 -20.10
CA GLY A 26 -24.32 15.00 -20.01
C GLY A 26 -23.51 14.81 -18.73
N CYS A 27 -24.12 14.30 -17.66
CA CYS A 27 -23.37 13.67 -16.60
C CYS A 27 -22.59 12.53 -17.28
N ALA A 28 -21.34 12.78 -17.62
CA ALA A 28 -20.41 11.71 -17.89
C ALA A 28 -20.34 10.90 -16.59
N VAL A 29 -21.06 9.76 -16.56
CA VAL A 29 -20.81 8.74 -15.54
C VAL A 29 -19.33 8.42 -15.68
N ALA A 30 -18.54 8.77 -14.68
CA ALA A 30 -17.13 8.44 -14.66
C ALA A 30 -17.05 6.92 -14.87
N LYS A 31 -16.49 6.51 -16.02
CA LYS A 31 -16.29 5.09 -16.29
C LYS A 31 -15.42 4.55 -15.16
N ALA A 32 -15.90 3.52 -14.47
CA ALA A 32 -15.12 2.84 -13.45
C ALA A 32 -13.77 2.43 -14.08
N ASP A 33 -12.67 2.79 -13.45
CA ASP A 33 -11.34 2.40 -13.93
C ASP A 33 -11.04 0.98 -13.46
N THR A 34 -11.08 0.07 -14.41
CA THR A 34 -10.89 -1.37 -14.17
C THR A 34 -9.58 -1.69 -13.44
N VAL A 35 -8.53 -0.92 -13.67
CA VAL A 35 -7.23 -1.12 -12.99
C VAL A 35 -7.32 -0.72 -11.52
N LEU A 36 -8.02 0.39 -11.20
CA LEU A 36 -8.25 0.81 -9.83
C LEU A 36 -9.13 -0.18 -9.07
N ASP A 37 -10.21 -0.66 -9.70
CA ASP A 37 -11.13 -1.64 -9.09
C ASP A 37 -10.40 -2.95 -8.77
N TRP A 38 -9.62 -3.48 -9.72
CA TRP A 38 -8.88 -4.72 -9.51
C TRP A 38 -7.65 -4.57 -8.62
N ASN A 39 -7.14 -3.36 -8.44
CA ASN A 39 -6.18 -3.06 -7.38
C ASN A 39 -6.83 -3.21 -6.00
N GLU A 40 -8.03 -2.67 -5.82
CA GLU A 40 -8.76 -2.82 -4.56
C GLU A 40 -9.07 -4.29 -4.25
N ILE A 41 -9.56 -5.03 -5.25
CA ILE A 41 -9.80 -6.47 -5.14
C ILE A 41 -8.52 -7.22 -4.74
N ALA A 42 -7.37 -6.89 -5.34
CA ALA A 42 -6.11 -7.55 -5.05
C ALA A 42 -5.66 -7.33 -3.59
N VAL A 43 -5.68 -6.09 -3.13
CA VAL A 43 -5.30 -5.73 -1.75
C VAL A 43 -6.26 -6.40 -0.75
N ASN A 44 -7.57 -6.28 -0.97
CA ASN A 44 -8.58 -6.86 -0.08
C ASN A 44 -8.54 -8.39 -0.06
N THR A 45 -8.24 -9.04 -1.19
CA THR A 45 -8.08 -10.50 -1.25
C THR A 45 -6.90 -10.96 -0.40
N ALA A 46 -5.76 -10.29 -0.48
CA ALA A 46 -4.60 -10.62 0.35
C ALA A 46 -4.88 -10.44 1.85
N ILE A 47 -5.55 -9.34 2.23
CA ILE A 47 -5.97 -9.07 3.61
C ILE A 47 -6.93 -10.16 4.12
N ALA A 48 -7.98 -10.45 3.35
CA ALA A 48 -9.01 -11.43 3.73
C ALA A 48 -8.46 -12.86 3.87
N ASN A 49 -7.35 -13.18 3.20
CA ASN A 49 -6.64 -14.45 3.35
C ASN A 49 -5.57 -14.42 4.46
N GLY A 50 -5.57 -13.42 5.34
CA GLY A 50 -4.69 -13.35 6.51
C GLY A 50 -3.21 -13.18 6.15
N GLN A 51 -2.89 -12.62 5.00
CA GLN A 51 -1.50 -12.43 4.61
C GLN A 51 -0.82 -11.36 5.48
N SER A 52 0.43 -11.63 5.87
CA SER A 52 1.25 -10.63 6.58
C SER A 52 1.41 -9.35 5.74
N PRO A 53 1.68 -8.18 6.33
CA PRO A 53 1.88 -6.93 5.57
C PRO A 53 2.93 -7.06 4.46
N PHE A 54 3.96 -7.85 4.66
CA PHE A 54 5.02 -8.10 3.66
C PHE A 54 4.51 -8.96 2.51
N ALA A 55 3.77 -10.02 2.81
CA ALA A 55 3.13 -10.88 1.81
C ALA A 55 2.05 -10.10 1.03
N GLN A 56 1.27 -9.22 1.69
CA GLN A 56 0.32 -8.33 1.02
C GLN A 56 1.03 -7.46 -0.03
N ALA A 57 2.18 -6.84 0.33
CA ALA A 57 2.98 -6.04 -0.58
C ALA A 57 3.45 -6.84 -1.80
N ARG A 58 3.99 -8.05 -1.55
CA ARG A 58 4.46 -8.96 -2.60
C ARG A 58 3.33 -9.36 -3.56
N PHE A 59 2.18 -9.81 -3.04
CA PHE A 59 1.06 -10.24 -3.87
C PHE A 59 0.45 -9.08 -4.66
N ALA A 60 0.35 -7.90 -4.05
CA ALA A 60 -0.08 -6.70 -4.74
C ALA A 60 0.90 -6.32 -5.88
N ALA A 61 2.21 -6.41 -5.65
CA ALA A 61 3.21 -6.16 -6.69
C ALA A 61 3.10 -7.16 -7.86
N ILE A 62 2.95 -8.45 -7.58
CA ILE A 62 2.77 -9.47 -8.63
C ILE A 62 1.51 -9.20 -9.46
N ALA A 63 0.39 -8.91 -8.79
CA ALA A 63 -0.88 -8.63 -9.47
C ALA A 63 -0.80 -7.35 -10.31
N GLN A 64 -0.25 -6.27 -9.75
CA GLN A 64 -0.18 -4.98 -10.46
C GLN A 64 0.85 -4.99 -11.59
N LEU A 65 1.95 -5.72 -11.48
CA LEU A 65 2.87 -5.92 -12.59
C LEU A 65 2.26 -6.77 -13.71
N ALA A 66 1.48 -7.80 -13.38
CA ALA A 66 0.74 -8.56 -14.40
C ALA A 66 -0.28 -7.66 -15.13
N VAL A 67 -0.99 -6.80 -14.40
CA VAL A 67 -1.90 -5.80 -14.97
C VAL A 67 -1.14 -4.82 -15.85
N PHE A 68 -0.02 -4.28 -15.37
CA PHE A 68 0.81 -3.35 -16.13
C PHE A 68 1.31 -3.98 -17.44
N GLU A 69 1.86 -5.20 -17.40
CA GLU A 69 2.33 -5.90 -18.60
C GLU A 69 1.20 -6.11 -19.62
N ALA A 70 0.02 -6.54 -19.15
CA ALA A 70 -1.13 -6.76 -20.01
C ALA A 70 -1.62 -5.46 -20.67
N VAL A 71 -1.77 -4.39 -19.90
CA VAL A 71 -2.19 -3.06 -20.37
C VAL A 71 -1.15 -2.48 -21.33
N ASN A 72 0.12 -2.46 -20.93
CA ASN A 72 1.19 -1.86 -21.70
C ASN A 72 1.49 -2.61 -23.01
N SER A 73 1.28 -3.93 -23.06
CA SER A 73 1.42 -4.69 -24.31
C SER A 73 0.40 -4.29 -25.37
N ILE A 74 -0.73 -3.68 -24.97
CA ILE A 74 -1.79 -3.19 -25.88
C ILE A 74 -1.57 -1.71 -26.20
N THR A 75 -1.24 -0.89 -25.19
CA THR A 75 -1.14 0.57 -25.33
C THR A 75 0.23 1.03 -25.85
N GLY A 76 1.29 0.34 -25.47
CA GLY A 76 2.66 0.67 -25.88
C GLY A 76 3.24 1.95 -25.28
N ASP A 77 2.66 2.47 -24.18
CA ASP A 77 3.01 3.79 -23.64
C ASP A 77 4.32 3.80 -22.86
N TYR A 78 4.76 2.65 -22.35
CA TYR A 78 5.91 2.54 -21.44
C TYR A 78 6.83 1.38 -21.78
N GLN A 79 8.03 1.44 -21.23
CA GLN A 79 8.94 0.29 -21.27
C GLN A 79 8.34 -0.87 -20.47
N PRO A 80 8.20 -2.07 -21.05
CA PRO A 80 7.65 -3.23 -20.34
C PRO A 80 8.61 -3.71 -19.25
N TYR A 81 8.06 -4.34 -18.22
CA TYR A 81 8.83 -4.98 -17.16
C TYR A 81 9.36 -6.36 -17.60
N LEU A 82 8.52 -7.20 -18.21
CA LEU A 82 8.90 -8.50 -18.74
C LEU A 82 9.33 -8.42 -20.21
N GLY A 83 8.65 -7.62 -21.02
CA GLY A 83 8.93 -7.46 -22.44
C GLY A 83 8.59 -8.68 -23.33
N THR A 84 7.88 -9.67 -22.77
CA THR A 84 7.56 -10.92 -23.47
C THR A 84 6.09 -11.06 -23.86
N ILE A 85 5.24 -10.17 -23.38
CA ILE A 85 3.81 -10.21 -23.63
C ILE A 85 3.51 -9.46 -24.94
N GLN A 86 2.79 -10.13 -25.83
CA GLN A 86 2.36 -9.56 -27.11
C GLN A 86 0.84 -9.63 -27.21
N ALA A 87 0.21 -8.48 -27.41
CA ALA A 87 -1.22 -8.38 -27.59
C ALA A 87 -1.60 -8.28 -29.06
N PRO A 88 -2.68 -8.94 -29.49
CA PRO A 88 -3.28 -8.66 -30.78
C PRO A 88 -3.73 -7.21 -30.90
N ARG A 89 -3.61 -6.64 -32.09
CA ARG A 89 -4.05 -5.27 -32.35
C ARG A 89 -5.55 -5.10 -32.09
N GLY A 90 -5.92 -4.12 -31.28
CA GLY A 90 -7.31 -3.84 -30.91
C GLY A 90 -7.86 -4.71 -29.77
N ALA A 91 -7.01 -5.47 -29.08
CA ALA A 91 -7.40 -6.16 -27.85
C ALA A 91 -7.96 -5.18 -26.81
N SER A 92 -8.93 -5.62 -26.02
CA SER A 92 -9.53 -4.82 -24.95
C SER A 92 -8.59 -4.67 -23.77
N VAL A 93 -8.18 -3.42 -23.48
CA VAL A 93 -7.31 -3.09 -22.34
C VAL A 93 -7.99 -3.43 -21.02
N ASP A 94 -9.28 -3.09 -20.86
CA ASP A 94 -10.06 -3.42 -19.66
C ASP A 94 -10.11 -4.93 -19.42
N ALA A 95 -10.40 -5.74 -20.47
CA ALA A 95 -10.46 -7.20 -20.34
C ALA A 95 -9.09 -7.80 -19.98
N ALA A 96 -8.01 -7.21 -20.49
CA ALA A 96 -6.66 -7.63 -20.20
C ALA A 96 -6.29 -7.34 -18.73
N ALA A 97 -6.60 -6.16 -18.23
CA ALA A 97 -6.38 -5.78 -16.83
C ALA A 97 -7.13 -6.70 -15.86
N ILE A 98 -8.44 -6.93 -16.11
CA ILE A 98 -9.28 -7.84 -15.31
C ILE A 98 -8.65 -9.24 -15.24
N GLN A 99 -8.34 -9.80 -16.40
CA GLN A 99 -7.88 -11.18 -16.47
C GLN A 99 -6.47 -11.36 -15.89
N ALA A 100 -5.59 -10.38 -16.04
CA ALA A 100 -4.24 -10.43 -15.46
C ALA A 100 -4.29 -10.50 -13.94
N ALA A 101 -5.02 -9.58 -13.30
CA ALA A 101 -5.22 -9.59 -11.86
C ALA A 101 -5.91 -10.87 -11.38
N TYR A 102 -7.03 -11.26 -12.03
CA TYR A 102 -7.75 -12.48 -11.71
C TYR A 102 -6.84 -13.71 -11.77
N ARG A 103 -6.02 -13.86 -12.81
CA ARG A 103 -5.10 -15.01 -12.96
C ARG A 103 -4.14 -15.13 -11.79
N VAL A 104 -3.55 -14.02 -11.39
CA VAL A 104 -2.63 -13.98 -10.24
C VAL A 104 -3.37 -14.35 -8.94
N LEU A 105 -4.48 -13.66 -8.66
CA LEU A 105 -5.22 -13.84 -7.42
C LEU A 105 -5.82 -15.23 -7.28
N SER A 106 -6.43 -15.77 -8.33
CA SER A 106 -7.02 -17.12 -8.32
C SER A 106 -5.97 -18.22 -8.13
N THR A 107 -4.74 -17.99 -8.59
CA THR A 107 -3.63 -18.93 -8.41
C THR A 107 -3.10 -18.93 -6.98
N TYR A 108 -2.85 -17.76 -6.39
CA TYR A 108 -2.29 -17.67 -5.04
C TYR A 108 -3.34 -17.79 -3.93
N PHE A 109 -4.61 -17.50 -4.21
CA PHE A 109 -5.70 -17.53 -3.24
C PHE A 109 -6.85 -18.47 -3.65
N PRO A 110 -6.62 -19.78 -3.73
CA PRO A 110 -7.63 -20.75 -4.21
C PRO A 110 -8.90 -20.76 -3.36
N LYS A 111 -8.82 -20.38 -2.07
CA LYS A 111 -10.00 -20.26 -1.20
C LYS A 111 -10.91 -19.09 -1.57
N SER A 112 -10.42 -18.10 -2.30
CA SER A 112 -11.17 -16.92 -2.74
C SER A 112 -11.72 -17.04 -4.17
N VAL A 113 -11.48 -18.16 -4.87
CA VAL A 113 -11.80 -18.33 -6.29
C VAL A 113 -13.26 -18.04 -6.59
N THR A 114 -14.21 -18.55 -5.82
CA THR A 114 -15.66 -18.30 -6.04
C THR A 114 -16.01 -16.81 -6.03
N THR A 115 -15.44 -16.05 -5.10
CA THR A 115 -15.63 -14.60 -5.02
C THR A 115 -14.97 -13.90 -6.21
N LEU A 116 -13.73 -14.30 -6.53
CA LEU A 116 -12.98 -13.76 -7.66
C LEU A 116 -13.66 -14.06 -9.01
N ASP A 117 -14.24 -15.25 -9.19
CA ASP A 117 -15.02 -15.61 -10.38
C ASP A 117 -16.22 -14.67 -10.56
N THR A 118 -16.95 -14.40 -9.48
CA THR A 118 -18.09 -13.47 -9.49
C THR A 118 -17.64 -12.05 -9.84
N GLN A 119 -16.58 -11.55 -9.22
CA GLN A 119 -16.03 -10.22 -9.50
C GLN A 119 -15.55 -10.11 -10.95
N ARG A 120 -14.86 -11.12 -11.44
CA ARG A 120 -14.41 -11.20 -12.85
C ARG A 120 -15.59 -11.20 -13.83
N ALA A 121 -16.59 -12.02 -13.58
CA ALA A 121 -17.78 -12.09 -14.44
C ALA A 121 -18.50 -10.73 -14.50
N ASN A 122 -18.69 -10.08 -13.36
CA ASN A 122 -19.32 -8.76 -13.28
C ASN A 122 -18.50 -7.69 -14.02
N SER A 123 -17.18 -7.64 -13.82
CA SER A 123 -16.31 -6.69 -14.52
C SER A 123 -16.31 -6.93 -16.04
N LEU A 124 -16.24 -8.17 -16.48
CA LEU A 124 -16.26 -8.51 -17.91
C LEU A 124 -17.62 -8.27 -18.58
N ALA A 125 -18.72 -8.34 -17.83
CA ALA A 125 -20.06 -8.06 -18.36
C ALA A 125 -20.24 -6.60 -18.84
N ALA A 126 -19.45 -5.68 -18.30
CA ALA A 126 -19.46 -4.27 -18.73
C ALA A 126 -18.72 -4.03 -20.08
N ILE A 127 -18.05 -5.06 -20.63
CA ILE A 127 -17.29 -4.98 -21.88
C ILE A 127 -18.08 -5.68 -22.97
N ALA A 128 -18.27 -5.01 -24.10
CA ALA A 128 -18.97 -5.58 -25.25
C ALA A 128 -18.34 -6.90 -25.70
N ASP A 129 -19.17 -7.89 -26.00
CA ASP A 129 -18.70 -9.18 -26.52
C ASP A 129 -18.10 -9.03 -27.93
N GLY A 130 -17.08 -9.82 -28.19
CA GLY A 130 -16.40 -9.83 -29.48
C GLY A 130 -14.92 -10.22 -29.38
N GLN A 131 -14.24 -10.17 -30.51
CA GLN A 131 -12.83 -10.59 -30.63
C GLN A 131 -11.93 -9.76 -29.74
N ALA A 132 -12.13 -8.44 -29.66
CA ALA A 132 -11.34 -7.54 -28.81
C ALA A 132 -11.34 -7.97 -27.33
N LYS A 133 -12.52 -8.38 -26.81
CA LYS A 133 -12.67 -8.88 -25.44
C LYS A 133 -11.90 -10.20 -25.24
N GLN A 134 -12.03 -11.14 -26.20
CA GLN A 134 -11.34 -12.42 -26.12
C GLN A 134 -9.82 -12.25 -26.20
N ASP A 135 -9.34 -11.38 -27.07
CA ASP A 135 -7.92 -11.06 -27.19
C ASP A 135 -7.38 -10.40 -25.93
N GLY A 136 -8.15 -9.49 -25.33
CA GLY A 136 -7.81 -8.89 -24.04
C GLY A 136 -7.72 -9.94 -22.92
N ILE A 137 -8.72 -10.83 -22.80
CA ILE A 137 -8.69 -11.93 -21.81
C ILE A 137 -7.45 -12.80 -22.03
N LYS A 138 -7.14 -13.18 -23.26
CA LYS A 138 -5.95 -13.98 -23.55
C LYS A 138 -4.67 -13.27 -23.16
N THR A 139 -4.53 -12.00 -23.51
CA THR A 139 -3.36 -11.17 -23.18
C THR A 139 -3.16 -11.06 -21.66
N GLY A 140 -4.24 -10.80 -20.91
CA GLY A 140 -4.20 -10.74 -19.45
C GLY A 140 -3.83 -12.09 -18.82
N ASP A 141 -4.34 -13.19 -19.35
CA ASP A 141 -4.00 -14.54 -18.86
C ASP A 141 -2.52 -14.86 -19.07
N ASP A 142 -1.98 -14.51 -20.24
CA ASP A 142 -0.57 -14.72 -20.58
C ASP A 142 0.34 -13.87 -19.67
N ALA A 143 -0.01 -12.60 -19.41
CA ALA A 143 0.72 -11.72 -18.48
C ALA A 143 0.69 -12.24 -17.04
N GLY A 144 -0.50 -12.65 -16.56
CA GLY A 144 -0.64 -13.24 -15.23
C GLY A 144 0.21 -14.51 -15.07
N LYS A 145 0.18 -15.42 -16.03
CA LYS A 145 0.99 -16.63 -16.03
C LYS A 145 2.49 -16.34 -16.04
N ALA A 146 2.93 -15.37 -16.83
CA ALA A 146 4.33 -14.98 -16.91
C ALA A 146 4.84 -14.42 -15.57
N MET A 147 4.07 -13.54 -14.92
CA MET A 147 4.42 -13.02 -13.60
C MET A 147 4.41 -14.10 -12.51
N ILE A 148 3.44 -15.01 -12.50
CA ILE A 148 3.43 -16.14 -11.57
C ILE A 148 4.69 -17.00 -11.76
N LYS A 149 5.02 -17.33 -13.02
CA LYS A 149 6.23 -18.11 -13.33
C LYS A 149 7.51 -17.43 -12.84
N LEU A 150 7.64 -16.10 -13.03
CA LEU A 150 8.79 -15.34 -12.58
C LEU A 150 8.95 -15.40 -11.05
N ARG A 151 7.83 -15.49 -10.31
CA ARG A 151 7.79 -15.39 -8.85
C ARG A 151 7.56 -16.72 -8.13
N THR A 152 7.62 -17.86 -8.84
CA THR A 152 7.35 -19.19 -8.26
C THR A 152 8.36 -19.54 -7.16
N ASP A 153 9.65 -19.32 -7.38
CA ASP A 153 10.74 -19.67 -6.48
C ASP A 153 11.50 -18.41 -6.03
N ASP A 154 10.77 -17.38 -5.62
CA ASP A 154 11.34 -16.07 -5.30
C ASP A 154 11.86 -15.94 -3.85
N GLY A 155 11.92 -17.03 -3.09
CA GLY A 155 12.40 -17.06 -1.72
C GLY A 155 11.36 -16.69 -0.66
N SER A 156 10.10 -16.37 -1.05
CA SER A 156 9.04 -16.04 -0.09
C SER A 156 8.49 -17.28 0.66
N SER A 157 8.87 -18.47 0.26
CA SER A 157 8.49 -19.75 0.86
C SER A 157 9.62 -20.77 0.67
N PRO A 158 9.85 -21.70 1.62
CA PRO A 158 9.18 -21.81 2.92
C PRO A 158 9.60 -20.72 3.91
N ALA A 159 8.77 -20.49 4.94
CA ALA A 159 9.12 -19.57 6.02
C ALA A 159 10.38 -20.03 6.76
N GLN A 160 11.29 -19.08 7.02
CA GLN A 160 12.49 -19.33 7.80
C GLN A 160 12.49 -18.46 9.06
N PHE A 161 13.09 -18.99 10.10
CA PHE A 161 13.13 -18.39 11.43
C PHE A 161 14.57 -18.19 11.87
N LYS A 162 14.81 -17.17 12.69
CA LYS A 162 16.11 -16.89 13.30
C LYS A 162 16.08 -17.24 14.78
N THR A 163 16.92 -18.16 15.20
CA THR A 163 17.15 -18.37 16.63
C THR A 163 17.87 -17.15 17.22
N PRO A 164 17.42 -16.60 18.36
CA PRO A 164 18.13 -15.53 19.04
C PRO A 164 19.58 -15.93 19.36
N GLY A 165 20.47 -14.94 19.42
CA GLY A 165 21.83 -15.10 19.92
C GLY A 165 21.88 -15.23 21.44
N ALA A 166 23.09 -15.09 22.02
CA ALA A 166 23.25 -14.91 23.44
C ALA A 166 22.60 -13.56 23.86
N PRO A 167 22.03 -13.46 25.09
CA PRO A 167 21.45 -12.20 25.58
C PRO A 167 22.56 -11.19 25.86
N LEU A 168 22.82 -10.34 24.87
CA LEU A 168 23.78 -9.24 24.97
C LEU A 168 23.04 -7.91 24.91
N ALA A 169 23.55 -6.91 25.61
CA ALA A 169 22.99 -5.56 25.57
C ALA A 169 22.89 -5.05 24.11
N GLY A 170 21.69 -4.62 23.73
CA GLY A 170 21.40 -4.15 22.38
C GLY A 170 21.00 -5.22 21.38
N GLU A 171 21.26 -6.50 21.67
CA GLU A 171 20.93 -7.61 20.76
C GLU A 171 19.45 -8.04 20.90
N TRP A 172 18.88 -8.46 19.80
CA TRP A 172 17.49 -8.89 19.76
C TRP A 172 17.28 -10.22 20.49
N GLU A 173 16.30 -10.21 21.37
CA GLU A 173 15.78 -11.37 22.05
C GLU A 173 14.32 -11.61 21.68
N ALA A 174 13.88 -12.86 21.76
CA ALA A 174 12.48 -13.19 21.54
C ALA A 174 11.61 -12.71 22.69
N THR A 175 10.58 -11.92 22.37
CA THR A 175 9.56 -11.51 23.34
C THR A 175 8.57 -12.65 23.61
N PRO A 176 7.77 -12.61 24.71
CA PRO A 176 6.86 -13.72 25.07
C PRO A 176 5.84 -14.10 23.99
N SER A 177 5.49 -13.19 23.10
CA SER A 177 4.56 -13.42 21.98
C SER A 177 5.17 -14.13 20.77
N CYS A 178 6.48 -14.42 20.79
CA CYS A 178 7.17 -15.01 19.65
C CYS A 178 6.84 -16.48 19.43
N PRO A 179 6.80 -16.94 18.17
CA PRO A 179 6.54 -18.35 17.88
C PRO A 179 7.64 -19.25 18.42
N THR A 180 7.25 -20.46 18.81
CA THR A 180 8.18 -21.51 19.27
C THR A 180 8.38 -22.54 18.17
N VAL A 181 9.64 -22.79 17.81
CA VAL A 181 10.05 -23.82 16.86
C VAL A 181 11.09 -24.71 17.52
N GLY A 182 10.84 -26.02 17.56
CA GLY A 182 11.74 -26.97 18.22
C GLY A 182 11.95 -26.69 19.73
N GLY A 183 10.99 -26.10 20.42
CA GLY A 183 11.08 -25.76 21.86
C GLY A 183 11.78 -24.43 22.15
N VAL A 184 12.21 -23.67 21.13
CA VAL A 184 12.88 -22.39 21.27
C VAL A 184 12.03 -21.28 20.63
N GLN A 185 11.88 -20.13 21.30
CA GLN A 185 11.27 -18.95 20.71
C GLN A 185 12.19 -18.36 19.63
N VAL A 186 11.62 -17.97 18.49
CA VAL A 186 12.39 -17.60 17.29
C VAL A 186 11.90 -16.30 16.66
N GLY A 187 12.80 -15.62 15.93
CA GLY A 187 12.47 -14.47 15.09
C GLY A 187 11.79 -14.92 13.79
N ALA A 188 10.70 -14.25 13.46
CA ALA A 188 9.90 -14.52 12.28
C ALA A 188 10.42 -13.76 11.05
N PHE A 189 10.02 -14.23 9.87
CA PHE A 189 10.32 -13.56 8.59
C PHE A 189 11.81 -13.43 8.25
N PHE A 190 12.67 -14.29 8.79
CA PHE A 190 14.11 -14.25 8.50
C PHE A 190 14.43 -14.39 7.01
N HIS A 191 13.64 -15.20 6.28
CA HIS A 191 13.77 -15.38 4.83
C HIS A 191 13.45 -14.14 4.02
N TRP A 192 12.75 -13.11 4.60
CA TRP A 192 12.28 -11.97 3.82
C TRP A 192 13.41 -11.13 3.23
N GLN A 193 14.57 -11.09 3.87
CA GLN A 193 15.77 -10.44 3.34
C GLN A 193 16.32 -11.09 2.07
N HIS A 194 15.92 -12.33 1.78
CA HIS A 194 16.37 -13.11 0.62
C HIS A 194 15.27 -13.26 -0.45
N VAL A 195 14.11 -12.66 -0.23
CA VAL A 195 13.05 -12.65 -1.24
C VAL A 195 13.54 -11.85 -2.44
N MET A 196 13.39 -12.41 -3.64
CA MET A 196 13.75 -11.73 -4.88
C MET A 196 13.03 -10.38 -4.98
N PRO A 197 13.73 -9.24 -5.03
CA PRO A 197 13.10 -7.94 -5.21
C PRO A 197 12.44 -7.78 -6.58
N PHE A 198 11.70 -6.71 -6.77
CA PHE A 198 11.09 -6.35 -8.05
C PHE A 198 11.92 -5.32 -8.83
N GLY A 199 12.49 -4.33 -8.15
CA GLY A 199 13.17 -3.21 -8.79
C GLY A 199 14.56 -2.88 -8.23
N ILE A 200 14.89 -3.35 -7.02
CA ILE A 200 16.24 -3.21 -6.46
C ILE A 200 17.09 -4.45 -6.70
N ALA A 201 18.41 -4.33 -6.60
CA ALA A 201 19.32 -5.45 -6.86
C ALA A 201 19.28 -6.50 -5.74
N SER A 202 19.34 -6.08 -4.49
CA SER A 202 19.30 -6.94 -3.30
C SER A 202 19.05 -6.11 -2.03
N ALA A 203 18.79 -6.79 -0.90
CA ALA A 203 18.68 -6.14 0.42
C ALA A 203 19.97 -5.45 0.84
N GLU A 204 21.12 -6.10 0.57
CA GLU A 204 22.46 -5.62 0.97
C GLU A 204 22.82 -4.28 0.32
N ALA A 205 22.32 -4.02 -0.89
CA ALA A 205 22.57 -2.75 -1.59
C ALA A 205 21.89 -1.54 -0.90
N PHE A 206 21.01 -1.81 0.06
CA PHE A 206 20.19 -0.80 0.77
C PHE A 206 20.29 -0.93 2.29
N LEU A 207 21.39 -1.49 2.80
CA LEU A 207 21.65 -1.47 4.23
C LEU A 207 21.73 -0.03 4.73
N LEU A 208 21.01 0.25 5.81
CA LEU A 208 21.07 1.54 6.48
C LEU A 208 22.30 1.65 7.38
N ASP A 209 22.65 2.88 7.76
CA ASP A 209 23.63 3.14 8.80
C ASP A 209 23.24 2.44 10.11
N PRO A 210 24.21 2.14 11.00
CA PRO A 210 23.91 1.49 12.27
C PRO A 210 22.96 2.34 13.14
N PRO A 211 22.15 1.69 13.99
CA PRO A 211 21.31 2.41 14.96
C PRO A 211 22.20 3.19 15.95
N PRO A 212 21.65 4.20 16.66
CA PRO A 212 22.39 4.93 17.68
C PRO A 212 23.03 3.99 18.70
N ALA A 213 24.30 4.24 19.03
CA ALA A 213 25.02 3.44 20.01
C ALA A 213 24.37 3.55 21.39
N LEU A 214 24.30 2.46 22.15
CA LEU A 214 23.62 2.40 23.47
C LEU A 214 24.05 3.51 24.41
N LYS A 215 25.34 3.85 24.46
CA LYS A 215 25.91 4.91 25.32
C LYS A 215 25.66 6.34 24.80
N SER A 216 25.04 6.50 23.64
CA SER A 216 24.83 7.83 23.04
C SER A 216 23.68 8.59 23.69
N SER A 217 23.69 9.91 23.56
CA SER A 217 22.56 10.77 23.97
C SER A 217 21.35 10.60 23.05
N GLU A 218 21.60 10.23 21.80
CA GLU A 218 20.55 9.98 20.82
C GLU A 218 19.74 8.72 21.19
N TYR A 219 20.43 7.63 21.54
CA TYR A 219 19.78 6.44 22.06
C TYR A 219 18.96 6.75 23.32
N ALA A 220 19.56 7.42 24.32
CA ALA A 220 18.85 7.75 25.56
C ALA A 220 17.62 8.62 25.32
N LYS A 221 17.67 9.57 24.38
CA LYS A 221 16.51 10.38 23.99
C LYS A 221 15.40 9.50 23.42
N ALA A 222 15.71 8.66 22.44
CA ALA A 222 14.73 7.77 21.82
C ALA A 222 14.16 6.75 22.82
N TYR A 223 15.02 6.19 23.68
CA TYR A 223 14.62 5.28 24.75
C TYR A 223 13.60 5.95 25.70
N ASN A 224 13.93 7.12 26.25
CA ASN A 224 13.06 7.81 27.21
C ASN A 224 11.74 8.27 26.58
N GLU A 225 11.76 8.67 25.32
CA GLU A 225 10.53 8.99 24.58
C GLU A 225 9.62 7.76 24.50
N VAL A 226 10.12 6.62 23.99
CA VAL A 226 9.33 5.40 23.87
C VAL A 226 8.89 4.88 25.24
N LYS A 227 9.76 4.89 26.27
CA LYS A 227 9.42 4.49 27.62
C LYS A 227 8.23 5.30 28.15
N THR A 228 8.22 6.62 27.91
CA THR A 228 7.18 7.52 28.40
C THR A 228 5.87 7.37 27.62
N VAL A 229 5.91 7.48 26.28
CA VAL A 229 4.68 7.55 25.49
C VAL A 229 4.24 6.20 24.90
N GLY A 230 5.15 5.23 24.80
CA GLY A 230 4.88 3.89 24.28
C GLY A 230 4.27 2.92 25.29
N SER A 231 4.35 3.25 26.60
CA SER A 231 3.82 2.41 27.67
C SER A 231 2.30 2.17 27.53
N HIS A 232 1.86 0.95 27.84
CA HIS A 232 0.43 0.64 27.94
C HIS A 232 -0.34 1.61 28.85
N ASN A 233 0.26 1.97 29.99
CA ASN A 233 -0.30 2.85 31.02
C ASN A 233 0.17 4.31 30.90
N SER A 234 0.65 4.77 29.74
CA SER A 234 1.13 6.13 29.57
C SER A 234 0.05 7.18 29.87
N THR A 235 0.39 8.12 30.75
CA THR A 235 -0.42 9.32 31.04
C THR A 235 -0.07 10.50 30.15
N GLU A 236 1.05 10.43 29.46
CA GLU A 236 1.55 11.49 28.56
C GLU A 236 1.02 11.32 27.12
N ARG A 237 0.64 10.11 26.75
CA ARG A 237 0.06 9.83 25.42
C ARG A 237 -1.40 10.24 25.37
N SER A 238 -1.75 11.12 24.42
CA SER A 238 -3.13 11.50 24.19
C SER A 238 -3.96 10.34 23.63
N GLN A 239 -5.29 10.42 23.80
CA GLN A 239 -6.21 9.44 23.20
C GLN A 239 -6.11 9.43 21.66
N ASP A 240 -5.88 10.59 21.05
CA ASP A 240 -5.68 10.70 19.60
C ASP A 240 -4.45 9.89 19.16
N ARG A 241 -3.32 10.03 19.85
CA ARG A 241 -2.11 9.24 19.54
C ARG A 241 -2.28 7.75 19.83
N SER A 242 -3.08 7.38 20.82
CA SER A 242 -3.48 5.98 21.06
C SER A 242 -4.31 5.43 19.88
N ASN A 243 -5.24 6.22 19.37
CA ASN A 243 -6.05 5.85 18.20
C ASN A 243 -5.19 5.70 16.94
N VAL A 244 -4.27 6.62 16.68
CA VAL A 244 -3.31 6.57 15.57
C VAL A 244 -2.44 5.32 15.67
N ALA A 245 -1.87 5.03 16.84
CA ALA A 245 -1.05 3.84 17.06
C ALA A 245 -1.82 2.55 16.76
N THR A 246 -3.04 2.42 17.29
CA THR A 246 -3.88 1.24 17.10
C THR A 246 -4.33 1.08 15.63
N PHE A 247 -4.73 2.18 15.00
CA PHE A 247 -5.14 2.19 13.60
C PHE A 247 -4.03 1.73 12.65
N TYR A 248 -2.83 2.31 12.78
CA TYR A 248 -1.71 1.96 11.91
C TYR A 248 -1.03 0.63 12.29
N ALA A 249 -1.25 0.11 13.49
CA ALA A 249 -0.85 -1.26 13.81
C ALA A 249 -1.62 -2.32 12.99
N ALA A 250 -2.89 -2.04 12.72
CA ALA A 250 -3.77 -2.92 11.96
C ALA A 250 -3.87 -2.58 10.46
N SER A 251 -3.29 -1.44 10.02
CA SER A 251 -3.33 -0.98 8.64
C SER A 251 -1.97 -1.19 7.97
N SER A 252 -1.90 -2.11 7.02
CA SER A 252 -0.64 -2.31 6.29
C SER A 252 -0.31 -1.11 5.39
N PRO A 253 0.98 -0.81 5.15
CA PRO A 253 1.37 0.19 4.16
C PRO A 253 0.77 -0.07 2.77
N THR A 254 0.65 -1.33 2.37
CA THR A 254 -0.01 -1.70 1.11
C THR A 254 -1.46 -1.21 1.07
N GLN A 255 -2.23 -1.43 2.13
CA GLN A 255 -3.62 -0.94 2.23
C GLN A 255 -3.67 0.58 2.15
N VAL A 256 -2.89 1.28 2.95
CA VAL A 256 -2.88 2.75 3.07
C VAL A 256 -2.52 3.42 1.75
N PHE A 257 -1.39 3.05 1.16
CA PHE A 257 -0.88 3.73 -0.03
C PHE A 257 -1.61 3.35 -1.32
N ASN A 258 -2.22 2.16 -1.40
CA ASN A 258 -3.12 1.84 -2.51
C ASN A 258 -4.47 2.57 -2.39
N GLN A 259 -5.02 2.78 -1.18
CA GLN A 259 -6.19 3.66 -1.00
C GLN A 259 -5.90 5.09 -1.45
N ALA A 260 -4.77 5.66 -1.03
CA ALA A 260 -4.35 7.00 -1.45
C ALA A 260 -4.18 7.08 -2.97
N ALA A 261 -3.48 6.12 -3.57
CA ALA A 261 -3.23 6.07 -5.01
C ALA A 261 -4.53 6.07 -5.83
N ARG A 262 -5.49 5.21 -5.49
CA ARG A 262 -6.78 5.14 -6.20
C ARG A 262 -7.56 6.44 -6.13
N GLN A 263 -7.63 7.08 -4.95
CA GLN A 263 -8.34 8.34 -4.77
C GLN A 263 -7.71 9.47 -5.58
N ILE A 264 -6.38 9.58 -5.56
CA ILE A 264 -5.67 10.62 -6.30
C ILE A 264 -5.79 10.38 -7.82
N ALA A 265 -5.61 9.15 -8.28
CA ALA A 265 -5.74 8.77 -9.67
C ALA A 265 -7.12 9.13 -10.23
N GLN A 266 -8.17 8.80 -9.49
CA GLN A 266 -9.55 9.13 -9.83
C GLN A 266 -9.79 10.65 -9.85
N ALA A 267 -9.31 11.37 -8.84
CA ALA A 267 -9.46 12.82 -8.75
C ALA A 267 -8.71 13.57 -9.87
N GLN A 268 -7.57 13.02 -10.33
CA GLN A 268 -6.77 13.58 -11.43
C GLN A 268 -7.24 13.11 -12.81
N GLY A 269 -8.20 12.19 -12.92
CA GLY A 269 -8.69 11.68 -14.19
C GLY A 269 -7.62 10.95 -15.01
N ARG A 270 -6.73 10.20 -14.32
CA ARG A 270 -5.63 9.47 -14.98
C ARG A 270 -6.15 8.37 -15.89
N SER A 271 -5.43 8.14 -16.98
CA SER A 271 -5.74 7.05 -17.91
C SER A 271 -5.49 5.67 -17.31
N ILE A 272 -6.13 4.64 -17.86
CA ILE A 272 -5.94 3.25 -17.45
C ILE A 272 -4.45 2.82 -17.52
N SER A 273 -3.72 3.28 -18.53
CA SER A 273 -2.30 3.01 -18.72
C SER A 273 -1.42 3.68 -17.65
N GLU A 274 -1.70 4.96 -17.33
CA GLU A 274 -1.03 5.67 -16.25
C GLU A 274 -1.30 4.99 -14.90
N ASN A 275 -2.54 4.58 -14.64
CA ASN A 275 -2.93 3.91 -13.41
C ASN A 275 -2.26 2.53 -13.27
N ALA A 276 -2.20 1.75 -14.34
CA ALA A 276 -1.51 0.46 -14.35
C ALA A 276 -0.02 0.62 -13.99
N ARG A 277 0.66 1.59 -14.60
CA ARG A 277 2.06 1.91 -14.29
C ARG A 277 2.25 2.41 -12.86
N ALA A 278 1.43 3.34 -12.41
CA ALA A 278 1.53 3.92 -11.07
C ALA A 278 1.38 2.86 -9.98
N LEU A 279 0.35 2.02 -10.07
CA LEU A 279 0.09 0.97 -9.09
C LEU A 279 1.15 -0.13 -9.11
N ALA A 280 1.70 -0.47 -10.27
CA ALA A 280 2.84 -1.38 -10.36
C ALA A 280 4.05 -0.81 -9.61
N LEU A 281 4.46 0.43 -9.88
CA LEU A 281 5.60 1.08 -9.23
C LEU A 281 5.43 1.21 -7.71
N ILE A 282 4.24 1.60 -7.23
CA ILE A 282 3.94 1.73 -5.80
C ILE A 282 4.12 0.39 -5.08
N ASN A 283 3.53 -0.68 -5.62
CA ASN A 283 3.57 -1.98 -4.97
C ASN A 283 4.95 -2.64 -5.08
N MET A 284 5.69 -2.43 -6.17
CA MET A 284 7.11 -2.79 -6.25
C MET A 284 7.91 -2.13 -5.14
N ALA A 285 7.81 -0.80 -4.99
CA ALA A 285 8.56 -0.05 -4.00
C ALA A 285 8.23 -0.47 -2.56
N ILE A 286 6.96 -0.70 -2.24
CA ILE A 286 6.54 -1.18 -0.92
C ILE A 286 7.12 -2.58 -0.65
N SER A 287 7.09 -3.49 -1.63
CA SER A 287 7.62 -4.84 -1.48
C SER A 287 9.14 -4.84 -1.34
N ASP A 288 9.84 -4.08 -2.16
CA ASP A 288 11.30 -3.98 -2.13
C ASP A 288 11.81 -3.32 -0.84
N ALA A 289 11.06 -2.33 -0.32
CA ALA A 289 11.33 -1.73 0.97
C ALA A 289 11.21 -2.75 2.13
N ALA A 290 10.31 -3.74 2.02
CA ALA A 290 10.25 -4.83 3.00
C ALA A 290 11.52 -5.70 2.95
N VAL A 291 12.00 -6.05 1.76
CA VAL A 291 13.22 -6.84 1.57
C VAL A 291 14.43 -6.10 2.17
N ALA A 292 14.62 -4.83 1.82
CA ALA A 292 15.71 -4.00 2.33
C ALA A 292 15.64 -3.80 3.87
N ALA A 293 14.42 -3.57 4.39
CA ALA A 293 14.22 -3.41 5.83
C ALA A 293 14.56 -4.69 6.61
N PHE A 294 14.18 -5.88 6.11
CA PHE A 294 14.57 -7.14 6.75
C PHE A 294 16.06 -7.43 6.63
N GLY A 295 16.71 -7.06 5.55
CA GLY A 295 18.18 -7.10 5.43
C GLY A 295 18.85 -6.32 6.56
N THR A 296 18.46 -5.05 6.74
CA THR A 296 19.01 -4.20 7.81
C THR A 296 18.64 -4.72 9.21
N LYS A 297 17.40 -5.19 9.41
CA LYS A 297 16.95 -5.72 10.70
C LYS A 297 17.81 -6.89 11.19
N TYR A 298 18.00 -7.89 10.37
CA TYR A 298 18.74 -9.07 10.74
C TYR A 298 20.25 -8.89 10.67
N HIS A 299 20.73 -7.82 9.99
CA HIS A 299 22.12 -7.42 10.02
C HIS A 299 22.53 -6.84 11.39
N TYR A 300 21.73 -5.90 11.92
CA TYR A 300 22.01 -5.25 13.20
C TYR A 300 21.38 -5.97 14.40
N ALA A 301 20.37 -6.80 14.19
CA ALA A 301 19.69 -7.59 15.21
C ALA A 301 19.34 -6.80 16.50
N THR A 302 18.87 -5.56 16.36
CA THR A 302 18.63 -4.65 17.48
C THR A 302 17.43 -5.08 18.33
N TRP A 303 17.62 -5.09 19.64
CA TRP A 303 16.56 -5.41 20.61
C TRP A 303 15.30 -4.53 20.45
N ARG A 304 14.17 -5.02 20.97
CA ARG A 304 12.90 -4.30 20.99
C ARG A 304 12.86 -3.30 22.12
N PRO A 305 12.05 -2.21 22.05
CA PRO A 305 11.86 -1.29 23.15
C PRO A 305 11.51 -1.97 24.47
N GLU A 306 10.63 -2.99 24.46
CA GLU A 306 10.28 -3.79 25.64
C GLU A 306 11.53 -4.42 26.26
N THR A 307 12.35 -5.10 25.47
CA THR A 307 13.62 -5.67 25.95
C THR A 307 14.58 -4.60 26.46
N ALA A 308 14.69 -3.46 25.73
CA ALA A 308 15.56 -2.37 26.13
C ALA A 308 15.15 -1.75 27.47
N VAL A 309 13.84 -1.55 27.70
CA VAL A 309 13.33 -0.97 28.95
C VAL A 309 13.48 -1.94 30.12
N HIS A 310 13.26 -3.23 29.87
CA HIS A 310 13.45 -4.26 30.91
C HIS A 310 14.92 -4.44 31.32
N ASN A 311 15.87 -4.16 30.44
CA ASN A 311 17.29 -4.45 30.61
C ASN A 311 18.19 -3.18 30.51
N ALA A 312 17.67 -2.01 30.88
CA ALA A 312 18.44 -0.78 30.79
C ALA A 312 19.64 -0.72 31.77
N ASP A 313 19.64 -1.57 32.77
CA ASP A 313 20.76 -1.73 33.71
C ASP A 313 22.05 -2.28 33.09
N VAL A 314 21.94 -2.90 31.87
CA VAL A 314 23.09 -3.45 31.15
C VAL A 314 23.50 -2.64 29.90
N ASP A 315 22.83 -1.53 29.59
CA ASP A 315 23.14 -0.71 28.39
C ASP A 315 24.30 0.29 28.59
N ASP A 316 24.80 0.38 29.80
CA ASP A 316 25.92 1.26 30.19
C ASP A 316 25.63 2.76 29.90
N ASN A 317 24.37 3.19 30.01
CA ASN A 317 23.93 4.55 29.75
C ASN A 317 23.22 5.14 31.00
N ALA A 318 23.91 5.99 31.75
CA ALA A 318 23.39 6.60 32.97
C ALA A 318 22.15 7.52 32.77
N ARG A 319 21.65 7.66 31.54
CA ARG A 319 20.47 8.46 31.18
C ARG A 319 19.24 7.60 30.89
N THR A 320 19.35 6.29 31.02
CA THR A 320 18.28 5.31 30.87
C THR A 320 18.03 4.64 32.22
N ASP A 321 16.77 4.36 32.53
CA ASP A 321 16.38 3.72 33.80
C ASP A 321 15.59 2.45 33.51
N GLN A 322 15.99 1.33 34.13
CA GLN A 322 15.31 0.06 34.03
C GLN A 322 13.87 0.13 34.57
N ASP A 323 12.94 -0.50 33.89
CA ASP A 323 11.59 -0.80 34.38
C ASP A 323 11.16 -2.19 33.87
N SER A 324 11.32 -3.19 34.71
CA SER A 324 10.99 -4.57 34.41
C SER A 324 9.47 -4.84 34.32
N SER A 325 8.64 -3.86 34.70
CA SER A 325 7.17 -3.94 34.63
C SER A 325 6.59 -3.19 33.43
N TRP A 326 7.44 -2.55 32.62
CA TRP A 326 7.00 -1.80 31.46
C TRP A 326 6.39 -2.72 30.39
N GLU A 327 5.22 -2.36 29.88
CA GLU A 327 4.56 -3.05 28.78
C GLU A 327 4.24 -2.06 27.66
N PRO A 328 4.46 -2.43 26.39
CA PRO A 328 4.07 -1.59 25.26
C PRO A 328 2.55 -1.53 25.10
N LEU A 329 2.02 -0.45 24.52
CA LEU A 329 0.61 -0.36 24.14
C LEU A 329 0.21 -1.47 23.15
N ILE A 330 1.10 -1.81 22.23
CA ILE A 330 0.89 -2.80 21.19
C ILE A 330 1.99 -3.86 21.29
N VAL A 331 1.59 -5.13 21.28
CA VAL A 331 2.50 -6.28 21.37
C VAL A 331 3.61 -6.18 20.33
N ALA A 332 4.85 -6.30 20.78
CA ALA A 332 6.04 -6.22 19.93
C ALA A 332 6.07 -7.34 18.88
N PRO A 333 6.29 -7.06 17.60
CA PRO A 333 6.47 -8.09 16.57
C PRO A 333 7.77 -8.88 16.77
N CYS A 334 7.75 -10.18 16.42
CA CYS A 334 8.83 -11.14 16.61
C CYS A 334 9.95 -11.02 15.56
N PHE A 335 10.61 -9.89 15.51
CA PHE A 335 11.81 -9.62 14.70
C PHE A 335 12.52 -8.36 15.23
N PRO A 336 13.81 -8.12 14.90
CA PRO A 336 14.58 -6.98 15.40
C PRO A 336 13.92 -5.62 15.18
N ALA A 337 14.19 -4.64 16.04
CA ALA A 337 13.48 -3.35 16.03
C ALA A 337 13.84 -2.47 14.84
N TYR A 338 15.14 -2.28 14.57
CA TYR A 338 15.66 -1.30 13.59
C TYR A 338 15.91 -1.89 12.21
N PRO A 339 15.48 -1.21 11.12
CA PRO A 339 14.61 -0.02 11.07
C PRO A 339 13.12 -0.39 11.24
N SER A 340 12.23 0.61 11.32
CA SER A 340 10.78 0.37 11.31
C SER A 340 10.32 -0.17 9.96
N ASN A 341 9.68 -1.34 9.92
CA ASN A 341 9.06 -1.86 8.70
C ASN A 341 7.94 -0.94 8.19
N HIS A 342 7.05 -0.46 9.07
CA HIS A 342 6.02 0.49 8.66
C HIS A 342 6.63 1.76 8.06
N GLY A 343 7.66 2.33 8.70
CA GLY A 343 8.38 3.49 8.16
C GLY A 343 9.00 3.23 6.80
N SER A 344 9.70 2.11 6.64
CA SER A 344 10.40 1.75 5.39
C SER A 344 9.42 1.52 4.24
N LEU A 345 8.40 0.66 4.45
CA LEU A 345 7.41 0.34 3.43
C LEU A 345 6.58 1.58 3.03
N SER A 346 6.19 2.38 4.03
CA SER A 346 5.44 3.61 3.81
C SER A 346 6.28 4.67 3.10
N GLY A 347 7.55 4.80 3.44
CA GLY A 347 8.48 5.68 2.76
C GLY A 347 8.62 5.34 1.29
N GLY A 348 8.78 4.05 0.95
CA GLY A 348 8.82 3.58 -0.42
C GLY A 348 7.54 3.90 -1.21
N GLY A 349 6.37 3.62 -0.61
CA GLY A 349 5.08 3.94 -1.23
C GLY A 349 4.86 5.45 -1.42
N ALA A 350 5.13 6.24 -0.39
CA ALA A 350 4.99 7.70 -0.43
C ALA A 350 5.90 8.35 -1.48
N GLU A 351 7.14 7.90 -1.60
CA GLU A 351 8.09 8.44 -2.58
C GLU A 351 7.63 8.21 -4.01
N VAL A 352 7.10 7.02 -4.31
CA VAL A 352 6.55 6.76 -5.65
C VAL A 352 5.30 7.61 -5.90
N LEU A 353 4.38 7.71 -4.93
CA LEU A 353 3.20 8.56 -5.07
C LEU A 353 3.59 10.02 -5.34
N ARG A 354 4.57 10.53 -4.61
CA ARG A 354 5.10 11.89 -4.77
C ARG A 354 5.64 12.12 -6.19
N ARG A 355 6.40 11.17 -6.72
CA ARG A 355 6.95 11.25 -8.09
C ARG A 355 5.90 11.13 -9.18
N VAL A 356 4.83 10.37 -8.93
CA VAL A 356 3.78 10.12 -9.95
C VAL A 356 2.69 11.18 -9.90
N TYR A 357 2.27 11.60 -8.71
CA TYR A 357 1.10 12.46 -8.53
C TYR A 357 1.41 13.86 -8.01
N GLY A 358 2.66 14.14 -7.61
CA GLY A 358 3.09 15.41 -7.01
C GLY A 358 3.12 15.36 -5.48
N GLU A 359 3.71 16.39 -4.87
CA GLU A 359 4.03 16.48 -3.44
C GLU A 359 2.80 16.54 -2.53
N GLY A 360 1.72 17.17 -2.96
CA GLY A 360 0.56 17.42 -2.11
C GLY A 360 -0.58 18.11 -2.84
N GLY A 361 -1.51 18.69 -2.08
CA GLY A 361 -2.74 19.25 -2.61
C GLY A 361 -3.79 18.18 -2.92
N HIS A 362 -3.62 16.99 -2.34
CA HIS A 362 -4.51 15.86 -2.53
C HIS A 362 -5.61 15.85 -1.45
N ALA A 363 -6.77 15.30 -1.78
CA ALA A 363 -7.80 14.95 -0.80
C ALA A 363 -7.74 13.43 -0.57
N ILE A 364 -7.07 13.02 0.50
CA ILE A 364 -6.84 11.61 0.83
C ILE A 364 -7.63 11.26 2.09
N THR A 365 -8.44 10.21 2.01
CA THR A 365 -9.16 9.67 3.16
C THR A 365 -8.71 8.23 3.39
N ILE A 366 -8.13 7.96 4.55
CA ILE A 366 -7.69 6.61 4.93
C ILE A 366 -8.65 6.02 5.95
N THR A 367 -9.13 4.83 5.64
CA THR A 367 -10.07 4.06 6.46
C THR A 367 -9.57 2.63 6.66
N ASN A 368 -10.01 2.01 7.74
CA ASN A 368 -9.79 0.59 7.98
C ASN A 368 -11.10 -0.03 8.51
N PRO A 369 -11.65 -1.07 7.87
CA PRO A 369 -12.88 -1.72 8.32
C PRO A 369 -12.85 -2.26 9.75
N ALA A 370 -11.65 -2.57 10.29
CA ALA A 370 -11.49 -2.98 11.69
C ALA A 370 -11.74 -1.82 12.68
N PHE A 371 -11.67 -0.56 12.22
CA PHE A 371 -11.88 0.64 13.01
C PHE A 371 -12.80 1.62 12.27
N PRO A 372 -14.08 1.31 12.08
CA PRO A 372 -14.97 2.08 11.21
C PRO A 372 -15.23 3.50 11.69
N THR A 373 -14.95 3.80 12.95
CA THR A 373 -15.09 5.15 13.54
C THR A 373 -13.84 6.01 13.40
N LEU A 374 -12.69 5.42 13.03
CA LEU A 374 -11.43 6.14 12.84
C LEU A 374 -11.23 6.41 11.34
N VAL A 375 -11.36 7.66 10.96
CA VAL A 375 -11.20 8.15 9.59
C VAL A 375 -10.17 9.26 9.61
N TYR A 376 -9.11 9.10 8.81
CA TYR A 376 -8.04 10.09 8.75
C TYR A 376 -8.03 10.79 7.39
N HIS A 377 -7.88 12.12 7.42
CA HIS A 377 -7.87 12.97 6.22
C HIS A 377 -6.51 13.64 6.08
N TYR A 378 -5.94 13.57 4.88
CA TYR A 378 -4.62 14.10 4.58
C TYR A 378 -4.62 14.91 3.28
N THR A 379 -3.73 15.87 3.20
CA THR A 379 -3.53 16.70 2.00
C THR A 379 -2.19 16.44 1.32
N ASN A 380 -1.29 15.74 1.99
CA ASN A 380 0.02 15.33 1.47
C ASN A 380 0.53 14.06 2.17
N PHE A 381 1.56 13.44 1.58
CA PHE A 381 2.09 12.17 2.06
C PHE A 381 2.90 12.31 3.35
N ASN A 382 3.51 13.49 3.62
CA ASN A 382 4.28 13.69 4.84
C ASN A 382 3.40 13.62 6.09
N GLN A 383 2.13 14.03 6.01
CA GLN A 383 1.18 13.89 7.11
C GLN A 383 0.91 12.41 7.43
N ILE A 384 0.73 11.57 6.40
CA ILE A 384 0.57 10.12 6.57
C ILE A 384 1.83 9.52 7.20
N LEU A 385 3.01 9.89 6.71
CA LEU A 385 4.28 9.40 7.23
C LEU A 385 4.53 9.85 8.68
N ALA A 386 4.12 11.07 9.06
CA ALA A 386 4.22 11.56 10.42
C ALA A 386 3.35 10.72 11.37
N ASP A 387 2.08 10.49 11.04
CA ASP A 387 1.19 9.65 11.85
C ASP A 387 1.69 8.19 11.94
N ILE A 388 2.26 7.64 10.86
CA ILE A 388 2.86 6.30 10.88
C ILE A 388 4.11 6.27 11.76
N SER A 389 4.95 7.32 11.75
CA SER A 389 6.11 7.43 12.63
C SER A 389 5.69 7.49 14.09
N ASP A 390 4.74 8.35 14.41
CA ASP A 390 4.16 8.45 15.74
C ASP A 390 3.60 7.11 16.19
N ALA A 391 2.84 6.42 15.33
CA ALA A 391 2.29 5.10 15.63
C ALA A 391 3.35 4.04 15.99
N ARG A 392 4.63 4.23 15.63
CA ARG A 392 5.74 3.32 15.99
C ARG A 392 6.47 3.73 17.25
N VAL A 393 6.27 4.96 17.71
CA VAL A 393 6.81 5.47 18.97
C VAL A 393 5.79 5.33 20.09
N TYR A 394 4.52 5.56 19.78
CA TYR A 394 3.42 5.58 20.76
C TYR A 394 2.75 4.19 20.97
N GLY A 395 3.16 3.16 20.23
CA GLY A 395 2.54 1.84 20.35
C GLY A 395 3.36 0.62 19.98
#